data_c74b58cc256113b3cca2e21f04c89613
#
_entry.id   c74b58cc256113b3cca2e21f04c89613
#
_cell.length_a   1.000
_cell.length_b   1.000
_cell.length_c   1.000
_cell.angle_alpha   90.00
_cell.angle_beta   90.00
_cell.angle_gamma   90.00
#
_symmetry.space_group_name_H-M   'P 1'
#
loop_
_entity.id
_entity.type
_entity.pdbx_description
1 polymer ?
#
loop_
_entity_poly.entity_id
_entity_poly.type
_entity_poly.pdbx_seq_one_letter_code
_entity_poly.pdbx_strand_id
1 'polypeptide(L)'
;RPIDLLFGSVTVIGVSIIYRSELEYSNGFLIAIFSAFLAAIFSIVNSFHIEKAHHYVITFYEMLGACLFASVFLVVKDGFIPLPNGSADWLWIVILAVFCTVVAYSHYVELLKRLNIFTINFAGNLEPVYGIALASLFFQEHKNLNLGFYLGSGIIIASILLYPFVRRRTATRPA
;
A
#
# COMPACT_ATOMS: atom_id res chain seq x y z
N ARG A 1 21.00 -1.03 3.64
CA ARG A 1 21.98 -1.75 2.80
C ARG A 1 22.00 -1.15 1.41
N PRO A 2 23.13 -1.12 0.67
CA PRO A 2 23.20 -0.49 -0.66
C PRO A 2 22.24 -1.14 -1.68
N ILE A 3 21.95 -2.41 -1.53
CA ILE A 3 20.95 -3.12 -2.35
C ILE A 3 19.53 -2.59 -2.15
N ASP A 4 19.15 -2.29 -0.93
CA ASP A 4 17.82 -1.78 -0.62
C ASP A 4 17.62 -0.40 -1.29
N LEU A 5 18.68 0.43 -1.29
CA LEU A 5 18.69 1.71 -1.99
C LEU A 5 18.64 1.55 -3.52
N LEU A 6 19.38 0.58 -4.07
CA LEU A 6 19.35 0.30 -5.51
C LEU A 6 17.94 -0.07 -5.99
N PHE A 7 17.32 -1.04 -5.34
CA PHE A 7 15.98 -1.49 -5.72
C PHE A 7 14.91 -0.42 -5.46
N GLY A 8 15.06 0.36 -4.37
CA GLY A 8 14.23 1.53 -4.13
C GLY A 8 14.34 2.57 -5.25
N SER A 9 15.57 2.87 -5.71
CA SER A 9 15.79 3.81 -6.82
C SER A 9 15.19 3.30 -8.13
N VAL A 10 15.30 2.01 -8.44
CA VAL A 10 14.69 1.40 -9.62
C VAL A 10 13.16 1.51 -9.57
N THR A 11 12.57 1.29 -8.39
CA THR A 11 11.12 1.48 -8.20
C THR A 11 10.70 2.94 -8.43
N VAL A 12 11.48 3.91 -7.92
CA VAL A 12 11.22 5.35 -8.15
C VAL A 12 11.29 5.69 -9.65
N ILE A 13 12.23 5.11 -10.40
CA ILE A 13 12.31 5.28 -11.86
C ILE A 13 11.04 4.73 -12.53
N GLY A 14 10.60 3.52 -12.16
CA GLY A 14 9.37 2.94 -12.69
C GLY A 14 8.14 3.82 -12.43
N VAL A 15 7.98 4.33 -11.20
CA VAL A 15 6.92 5.27 -10.82
C VAL A 15 7.01 6.57 -11.62
N SER A 16 8.23 7.09 -11.85
CA SER A 16 8.45 8.32 -12.62
C SER A 16 8.06 8.17 -14.09
N ILE A 17 8.26 6.98 -14.69
CA ILE A 17 7.82 6.68 -16.05
C ILE A 17 6.29 6.67 -16.14
N ILE A 18 5.61 6.04 -15.18
CA ILE A 18 4.14 6.05 -15.10
C ILE A 18 3.64 7.48 -14.97
N TYR A 19 4.21 8.27 -14.07
CA TYR A 19 3.81 9.66 -13.87
C TYR A 19 3.93 10.51 -15.15
N ARG A 20 5.00 10.36 -15.90
CA ARG A 20 5.17 11.10 -17.16
C ARG A 20 4.17 10.72 -18.23
N SER A 21 3.67 9.51 -18.21
CA SER A 21 2.66 9.05 -19.18
C SER A 21 1.23 9.49 -18.81
N GLU A 22 0.99 9.89 -17.55
CA GLU A 22 -0.33 10.21 -16.99
C GLU A 22 -0.34 11.61 -16.33
N LEU A 23 0.20 12.62 -17.03
CA LEU A 23 0.36 14.00 -16.50
C LEU A 23 -0.95 14.70 -16.13
N GLU A 24 -2.08 14.27 -16.66
CA GLU A 24 -3.40 14.79 -16.31
C GLU A 24 -3.75 14.61 -14.82
N TYR A 25 -3.11 13.65 -14.15
CA TYR A 25 -3.35 13.30 -12.75
C TYR A 25 -2.28 13.83 -11.77
N SER A 26 -1.56 14.89 -12.14
CA SER A 26 -0.41 15.42 -11.36
C SER A 26 -0.73 15.73 -9.90
N ASN A 27 -1.88 16.31 -9.60
CA ASN A 27 -2.30 16.61 -8.22
C ASN A 27 -2.57 15.33 -7.41
N GLY A 28 -3.21 14.34 -8.02
CA GLY A 28 -3.42 13.02 -7.39
C GLY A 28 -2.10 12.32 -7.07
N PHE A 29 -1.11 12.46 -7.93
CA PHE A 29 0.21 11.87 -7.74
C PHE A 29 0.97 12.48 -6.54
N LEU A 30 0.93 13.80 -6.35
CA LEU A 30 1.51 14.46 -5.17
C LEU A 30 0.85 13.99 -3.88
N ILE A 31 -0.47 13.87 -3.87
CA ILE A 31 -1.22 13.33 -2.74
C ILE A 31 -0.82 11.87 -2.48
N ALA A 32 -0.65 11.06 -3.51
CA ALA A 32 -0.22 9.67 -3.39
C ALA A 32 1.19 9.53 -2.81
N ILE A 33 2.14 10.37 -3.24
CA ILE A 33 3.50 10.40 -2.64
C ILE A 33 3.43 10.76 -1.15
N PHE A 34 2.66 11.78 -0.81
CA PHE A 34 2.50 12.19 0.59
C PHE A 34 1.85 11.08 1.43
N SER A 35 0.84 10.41 0.89
CA SER A 35 0.21 9.24 1.52
C SER A 35 1.21 8.10 1.74
N ALA A 36 2.03 7.78 0.74
CA ALA A 36 3.07 6.76 0.85
C ALA A 36 4.13 7.11 1.91
N PHE A 37 4.50 8.38 2.02
CA PHE A 37 5.40 8.86 3.07
C PHE A 37 4.80 8.66 4.47
N LEU A 38 3.53 9.03 4.66
CA LEU A 38 2.83 8.81 5.91
C LEU A 38 2.70 7.31 6.24
N ALA A 39 2.41 6.47 5.25
CA ALA A 39 2.35 5.03 5.42
C ALA A 39 3.70 4.42 5.85
N ALA A 40 4.82 4.95 5.33
CA ALA A 40 6.14 4.52 5.74
C ALA A 40 6.43 4.89 7.22
N ILE A 41 6.10 6.12 7.62
CA ILE A 41 6.22 6.56 9.03
C ILE A 41 5.37 5.66 9.93
N PHE A 42 4.12 5.43 9.55
CA PHE A 42 3.18 4.59 10.27
C PHE A 42 3.71 3.16 10.48
N SER A 43 4.26 2.54 9.44
CA SER A 43 4.87 1.21 9.53
C SER A 43 6.06 1.18 10.51
N ILE A 44 6.88 2.23 10.51
CA ILE A 44 8.01 2.36 11.44
C ILE A 44 7.52 2.52 12.88
N VAL A 45 6.56 3.40 13.12
CA VAL A 45 5.98 3.61 14.45
C VAL A 45 5.37 2.32 14.99
N ASN A 46 4.64 1.59 14.15
CA ASN A 46 4.07 0.30 14.53
C ASN A 46 5.11 -0.71 14.95
N SER A 47 6.23 -0.78 14.26
CA SER A 47 7.30 -1.70 14.61
C SER A 47 7.89 -1.47 16.02
N PHE A 48 7.85 -0.25 16.54
CA PHE A 48 8.29 0.05 17.90
C PHE A 48 7.28 -0.35 18.99
N HIS A 49 6.00 -0.48 18.61
CA HIS A 49 4.93 -0.78 19.57
C HIS A 49 4.55 -2.26 19.60
N ILE A 50 4.89 -3.01 18.54
CA ILE A 50 4.46 -4.39 18.37
C ILE A 50 4.98 -5.35 19.46
N GLU A 51 6.12 -5.05 20.07
CA GLU A 51 6.67 -5.84 21.17
C GLU A 51 6.01 -5.52 22.52
N LYS A 52 5.36 -4.37 22.63
CA LYS A 52 4.79 -3.85 23.90
C LYS A 52 3.33 -4.21 24.10
N ALA A 53 2.60 -4.53 23.04
CA ALA A 53 1.18 -4.80 23.11
C ALA A 53 0.75 -5.91 22.14
N HIS A 54 -0.43 -6.51 22.42
CA HIS A 54 -1.00 -7.49 21.52
C HIS A 54 -1.46 -6.81 20.23
N HIS A 55 -1.24 -7.46 19.07
CA HIS A 55 -1.55 -6.88 17.76
C HIS A 55 -3.02 -6.41 17.63
N TYR A 56 -3.99 -7.11 18.18
CA TYR A 56 -5.39 -6.66 18.18
C TYR A 56 -5.62 -5.36 18.96
N VAL A 57 -4.87 -5.13 20.03
CA VAL A 57 -4.97 -3.89 20.82
C VAL A 57 -4.41 -2.73 20.00
N ILE A 58 -3.27 -2.91 19.36
CA ILE A 58 -2.68 -1.91 18.48
C ILE A 58 -3.67 -1.57 17.36
N THR A 59 -4.14 -2.58 16.64
CA THR A 59 -5.11 -2.40 15.55
C THR A 59 -6.37 -1.67 16.01
N PHE A 60 -6.90 -1.99 17.19
CA PHE A 60 -8.10 -1.33 17.73
C PHE A 60 -7.88 0.17 17.92
N TYR A 61 -6.79 0.58 18.58
CA TYR A 61 -6.52 2.00 18.81
C TYR A 61 -6.21 2.76 17.51
N GLU A 62 -5.57 2.13 16.55
CA GLU A 62 -5.30 2.72 15.25
C GLU A 62 -6.59 2.94 14.44
N MET A 63 -7.47 1.94 14.40
CA MET A 63 -8.76 2.07 13.73
C MET A 63 -9.66 3.09 14.43
N LEU A 64 -9.62 3.15 15.76
CA LEU A 64 -10.33 4.18 16.52
C LEU A 64 -9.80 5.58 16.18
N GLY A 65 -8.48 5.76 16.16
CA GLY A 65 -7.84 7.02 15.78
C GLY A 65 -8.19 7.44 14.34
N ALA A 66 -8.14 6.51 13.39
CA ALA A 66 -8.52 6.76 12.01
C ALA A 66 -10.00 7.16 11.89
N CYS A 67 -10.90 6.50 12.61
CA CYS A 67 -12.32 6.82 12.65
C CYS A 67 -12.58 8.22 13.21
N LEU A 68 -11.94 8.56 14.33
CA LEU A 68 -12.07 9.89 14.94
C LEU A 68 -11.54 10.98 13.99
N PHE A 69 -10.36 10.77 13.39
CA PHE A 69 -9.80 11.73 12.43
C PHE A 69 -10.71 11.92 11.22
N ALA A 70 -11.20 10.84 10.63
CA ALA A 70 -12.11 10.91 9.50
C ALA A 70 -13.41 11.64 9.85
N SER A 71 -13.96 11.39 11.06
CA SER A 71 -15.18 12.06 11.53
C SER A 71 -14.98 13.58 11.70
N VAL A 72 -13.85 13.98 12.32
CA VAL A 72 -13.51 15.39 12.47
C VAL A 72 -13.29 16.06 11.12
N PHE A 73 -12.56 15.39 10.21
CA PHE A 73 -12.30 15.90 8.86
C PHE A 73 -13.60 16.14 8.08
N LEU A 74 -14.56 15.22 8.18
CA LEU A 74 -15.87 15.38 7.53
C LEU A 74 -16.65 16.57 8.07
N VAL A 75 -16.68 16.74 9.39
CA VAL A 75 -17.35 17.89 10.00
C VAL A 75 -16.73 19.21 9.55
N VAL A 76 -15.39 19.30 9.51
CA VAL A 76 -14.66 20.52 9.10
C VAL A 76 -14.86 20.84 7.62
N LYS A 77 -15.05 19.83 6.78
CA LYS A 77 -15.26 19.98 5.33
C LYS A 77 -16.72 20.19 4.93
N ASP A 78 -17.64 20.32 5.90
CA ASP A 78 -19.09 20.35 5.66
C ASP A 78 -19.55 19.20 4.76
N GLY A 79 -18.82 18.07 4.86
CA GLY A 79 -19.02 16.89 4.05
C GLY A 79 -20.23 16.10 4.52
N PHE A 80 -21.30 16.09 3.74
CA PHE A 80 -22.41 15.17 3.93
C PHE A 80 -22.05 13.86 3.22
N ILE A 81 -21.93 12.76 3.95
CA ILE A 81 -21.81 11.43 3.36
C ILE A 81 -23.22 10.94 3.05
N PRO A 82 -23.58 10.73 1.78
CA PRO A 82 -24.83 10.07 1.46
C PRO A 82 -24.81 8.66 2.06
N LEU A 83 -25.82 8.34 2.87
CA LEU A 83 -25.96 7.00 3.41
C LEU A 83 -26.23 6.00 2.28
N PRO A 84 -25.73 4.78 2.39
CA PRO A 84 -26.00 3.73 1.43
C PRO A 84 -27.51 3.51 1.27
N ASN A 85 -27.98 3.49 0.02
CA ASN A 85 -29.41 3.41 -0.27
C ASN A 85 -29.96 1.99 -0.34
N GLY A 86 -29.10 0.97 -0.33
CA GLY A 86 -29.48 -0.43 -0.48
C GLY A 86 -28.87 -1.35 0.58
N SER A 87 -29.58 -2.44 0.89
CA SER A 87 -29.06 -3.49 1.76
C SER A 87 -27.76 -4.15 1.21
N ALA A 88 -27.64 -4.21 -0.11
CA ALA A 88 -26.43 -4.72 -0.76
C ALA A 88 -25.20 -3.83 -0.50
N ASP A 89 -25.35 -2.51 -0.48
CA ASP A 89 -24.26 -1.58 -0.20
C ASP A 89 -23.75 -1.75 1.23
N TRP A 90 -24.65 -1.91 2.19
CA TRP A 90 -24.31 -2.21 3.58
C TRP A 90 -23.53 -3.52 3.72
N LEU A 91 -23.95 -4.56 2.99
CA LEU A 91 -23.23 -5.83 2.98
C LEU A 91 -21.80 -5.68 2.49
N TRP A 92 -21.59 -4.96 1.39
CA TRP A 92 -20.26 -4.72 0.85
C TRP A 92 -19.38 -3.87 1.78
N ILE A 93 -19.97 -2.86 2.43
CA ILE A 93 -19.25 -2.05 3.43
C ILE A 93 -18.81 -2.91 4.62
N VAL A 94 -19.67 -3.80 5.13
CA VAL A 94 -19.34 -4.71 6.24
C VAL A 94 -18.24 -5.70 5.82
N ILE A 95 -18.33 -6.27 4.62
CA ILE A 95 -17.28 -7.16 4.09
C ILE A 95 -15.94 -6.42 4.00
N LEU A 96 -15.92 -5.21 3.44
CA LEU A 96 -14.74 -4.37 3.34
C LEU A 96 -14.16 -4.04 4.72
N ALA A 97 -15.00 -3.64 5.66
CA ALA A 97 -14.57 -3.28 7.02
C ALA A 97 -14.02 -4.48 7.80
N VAL A 98 -14.70 -5.63 7.76
CA VAL A 98 -14.30 -6.79 8.56
C VAL A 98 -13.15 -7.55 7.89
N PHE A 99 -13.34 -8.02 6.66
CA PHE A 99 -12.38 -8.91 6.02
C PHE A 99 -11.20 -8.15 5.41
N CYS A 100 -11.46 -7.09 4.67
CA CYS A 100 -10.40 -6.37 3.96
C CYS A 100 -9.68 -5.36 4.86
N THR A 101 -10.25 -4.94 5.99
CA THR A 101 -9.62 -4.00 6.90
C THR A 101 -9.21 -4.69 8.21
N VAL A 102 -10.15 -5.08 9.07
CA VAL A 102 -9.80 -5.57 10.41
C VAL A 102 -8.97 -6.85 10.35
N VAL A 103 -9.40 -7.86 9.61
CA VAL A 103 -8.68 -9.15 9.53
C VAL A 103 -7.33 -8.97 8.82
N ALA A 104 -7.32 -8.35 7.64
CA ALA A 104 -6.09 -8.15 6.88
C ALA A 104 -5.08 -7.30 7.65
N TYR A 105 -5.53 -6.21 8.27
CA TYR A 105 -4.67 -5.30 9.00
C TYR A 105 -4.12 -5.91 10.29
N SER A 106 -4.94 -6.68 11.03
CA SER A 106 -4.48 -7.41 12.22
C SER A 106 -3.38 -8.42 11.89
N HIS A 107 -3.49 -9.12 10.75
CA HIS A 107 -2.43 -10.00 10.27
C HIS A 107 -1.18 -9.23 9.83
N TYR A 108 -1.34 -8.08 9.18
CA TYR A 108 -0.21 -7.21 8.85
C TYR A 108 0.58 -6.83 10.09
N VAL A 109 -0.10 -6.35 11.14
CA VAL A 109 0.53 -5.98 12.41
C VAL A 109 1.21 -7.19 13.08
N GLU A 110 0.61 -8.39 13.01
CA GLU A 110 1.23 -9.62 13.50
C GLU A 110 2.51 -9.97 12.73
N LEU A 111 2.51 -9.80 11.41
CA LEU A 111 3.68 -10.08 10.57
C LEU A 111 4.87 -9.18 10.91
N LEU A 112 4.65 -7.95 11.41
CA LEU A 112 5.71 -7.07 11.89
C LEU A 112 6.53 -7.66 13.04
N LYS A 113 5.97 -8.62 13.80
CA LYS A 113 6.72 -9.36 14.84
C LYS A 113 7.70 -10.38 14.25
N ARG A 114 7.42 -10.90 13.08
CA ARG A 114 8.12 -12.05 12.50
C ARG A 114 9.06 -11.66 11.36
N LEU A 115 8.74 -10.57 10.68
CA LEU A 115 9.43 -10.14 9.48
C LEU A 115 9.97 -8.71 9.63
N ASN A 116 11.04 -8.42 8.90
CA ASN A 116 11.57 -7.07 8.84
C ASN A 116 10.58 -6.15 8.10
N ILE A 117 10.37 -4.94 8.61
CA ILE A 117 9.50 -3.89 8.06
C ILE A 117 9.73 -3.70 6.55
N PHE A 118 10.99 -3.66 6.14
CA PHE A 118 11.35 -3.53 4.73
C PHE A 118 10.77 -4.68 3.89
N THR A 119 10.84 -5.91 4.38
CA THR A 119 10.32 -7.09 3.66
C THR A 119 8.82 -7.03 3.52
N ILE A 120 8.11 -6.59 4.56
CA ILE A 120 6.64 -6.47 4.55
C ILE A 120 6.21 -5.37 3.58
N ASN A 121 6.78 -4.17 3.70
CA ASN A 121 6.45 -3.05 2.82
C ASN A 121 6.85 -3.33 1.36
N PHE A 122 7.94 -4.07 1.16
CA PHE A 122 8.36 -4.49 -0.17
C PHE A 122 7.41 -5.51 -0.80
N ALA A 123 6.92 -6.47 -0.01
CA ALA A 123 5.87 -7.40 -0.45
C ALA A 123 4.55 -6.66 -0.76
N GLY A 124 4.22 -5.62 -0.01
CA GLY A 124 3.07 -4.75 -0.28
C GLY A 124 3.11 -4.09 -1.65
N ASN A 125 4.30 -3.85 -2.21
CA ASN A 125 4.43 -3.34 -3.58
C ASN A 125 3.92 -4.32 -4.67
N LEU A 126 3.57 -5.57 -4.33
CA LEU A 126 2.86 -6.49 -5.22
C LEU A 126 1.36 -6.15 -5.34
N GLU A 127 0.81 -5.37 -4.42
CA GLU A 127 -0.60 -4.98 -4.42
C GLU A 127 -1.03 -4.31 -5.74
N PRO A 128 -0.30 -3.34 -6.31
CA PRO A 128 -0.62 -2.77 -7.61
C PRO A 128 -0.65 -3.81 -8.74
N VAL A 129 0.20 -4.83 -8.66
CA VAL A 129 0.25 -5.90 -9.68
C VAL A 129 -1.05 -6.68 -9.70
N TYR A 130 -1.50 -7.12 -8.53
CA TYR A 130 -2.79 -7.81 -8.43
C TYR A 130 -3.95 -6.88 -8.73
N GLY A 131 -3.91 -5.64 -8.26
CA GLY A 131 -4.93 -4.62 -8.54
C GLY A 131 -5.11 -4.38 -10.04
N ILE A 132 -4.01 -4.18 -10.77
CA ILE A 132 -4.04 -3.98 -12.23
C ILE A 132 -4.52 -5.24 -12.95
N ALA A 133 -4.04 -6.43 -12.55
CA ALA A 133 -4.48 -7.67 -13.16
C ALA A 133 -5.99 -7.89 -12.98
N LEU A 134 -6.52 -7.65 -11.79
CA LEU A 134 -7.94 -7.77 -11.49
C LEU A 134 -8.76 -6.69 -12.20
N ALA A 135 -8.32 -5.43 -12.20
CA ALA A 135 -8.98 -4.34 -12.91
C ALA A 135 -9.03 -4.61 -14.41
N SER A 136 -7.93 -5.10 -14.99
CA SER A 136 -7.88 -5.48 -16.40
C SER A 136 -8.87 -6.60 -16.75
N LEU A 137 -9.02 -7.60 -15.86
CA LEU A 137 -9.93 -8.73 -16.07
C LEU A 137 -11.40 -8.35 -15.91
N PHE A 138 -11.73 -7.57 -14.86
CA PHE A 138 -13.12 -7.29 -14.52
C PHE A 138 -13.68 -6.04 -15.19
N PHE A 139 -12.86 -4.98 -15.36
CA PHE A 139 -13.33 -3.69 -15.87
C PHE A 139 -12.83 -3.36 -17.28
N GLN A 140 -12.00 -4.23 -17.89
CA GLN A 140 -11.41 -4.01 -19.23
C GLN A 140 -10.66 -2.67 -19.37
N GLU A 141 -10.10 -2.15 -18.27
CA GLU A 141 -9.41 -0.84 -18.24
C GLU A 141 -8.11 -0.82 -19.05
N HIS A 142 -7.60 -2.01 -19.46
CA HIS A 142 -6.39 -2.12 -20.28
C HIS A 142 -6.43 -1.33 -21.59
N LYS A 143 -7.61 -0.97 -22.07
CA LYS A 143 -7.80 -0.22 -23.32
C LYS A 143 -7.42 1.26 -23.20
N ASN A 144 -7.37 1.80 -22.00
CA ASN A 144 -7.13 3.22 -21.71
C ASN A 144 -5.74 3.50 -21.18
N LEU A 145 -4.89 2.47 -20.99
CA LEU A 145 -3.57 2.61 -20.41
C LEU A 145 -2.51 2.84 -21.48
N ASN A 146 -1.62 3.81 -21.22
CA ASN A 146 -0.51 4.16 -22.11
C ASN A 146 0.65 3.16 -22.03
N LEU A 147 1.47 3.08 -23.08
CA LEU A 147 2.67 2.24 -23.13
C LEU A 147 3.61 2.53 -21.94
N GLY A 148 3.74 3.80 -21.54
CA GLY A 148 4.54 4.21 -20.37
C GLY A 148 4.08 3.58 -19.07
N PHE A 149 2.77 3.38 -18.89
CA PHE A 149 2.21 2.68 -17.75
C PHE A 149 2.69 1.21 -17.70
N TYR A 150 2.62 0.49 -18.83
CA TYR A 150 3.07 -0.91 -18.90
C TYR A 150 4.58 -1.05 -18.68
N LEU A 151 5.38 -0.14 -19.23
CA LEU A 151 6.83 -0.13 -19.03
C LEU A 151 7.20 0.15 -17.57
N GLY A 152 6.61 1.17 -16.96
CA GLY A 152 6.86 1.51 -15.55
C GLY A 152 6.42 0.42 -14.60
N SER A 153 5.23 -0.16 -14.82
CA SER A 153 4.73 -1.31 -14.05
C SER A 153 5.63 -2.53 -14.20
N GLY A 154 6.09 -2.83 -15.42
CA GLY A 154 7.03 -3.92 -15.68
C GLY A 154 8.35 -3.76 -14.92
N ILE A 155 8.90 -2.55 -14.85
CA ILE A 155 10.12 -2.25 -14.07
C ILE A 155 9.87 -2.48 -12.57
N ILE A 156 8.74 -2.00 -12.04
CA ILE A 156 8.37 -2.20 -10.64
C ILE A 156 8.24 -3.69 -10.32
N ILE A 157 7.50 -4.44 -11.12
CA ILE A 157 7.30 -5.88 -10.95
C ILE A 157 8.65 -6.62 -11.01
N ALA A 158 9.49 -6.33 -12.01
CA ALA A 158 10.80 -6.94 -12.14
C ALA A 158 11.68 -6.64 -10.91
N SER A 159 11.66 -5.40 -10.42
CA SER A 159 12.37 -4.99 -9.20
C SER A 159 11.93 -5.83 -7.99
N ILE A 160 10.63 -5.99 -7.80
CA ILE A 160 10.06 -6.74 -6.67
C ILE A 160 10.43 -8.23 -6.75
N LEU A 161 10.31 -8.84 -7.92
CA LEU A 161 10.60 -10.26 -8.10
C LEU A 161 12.10 -10.58 -7.98
N LEU A 162 12.98 -9.69 -8.47
CA LEU A 162 14.43 -9.90 -8.45
C LEU A 162 15.04 -9.62 -7.07
N TYR A 163 14.47 -8.72 -6.27
CA TYR A 163 14.99 -8.32 -4.98
C TYR A 163 15.34 -9.50 -4.04
N PRO A 164 14.44 -10.47 -3.76
CA PRO A 164 14.73 -11.55 -2.84
C PRO A 164 15.88 -12.45 -3.33
N PHE A 165 16.01 -12.64 -4.64
CA PHE A 165 17.10 -13.43 -5.23
C PHE A 165 18.46 -12.75 -5.08
N VAL A 166 18.53 -11.44 -5.35
CA VAL A 166 19.77 -10.67 -5.24
C VAL A 166 20.15 -10.52 -3.77
N ARG A 167 19.20 -10.27 -2.87
CA ARG A 167 19.44 -10.14 -1.43
C ARG A 167 20.01 -11.41 -0.82
N ARG A 168 19.51 -12.59 -1.21
CA ARG A 168 20.04 -13.88 -0.73
C ARG A 168 21.51 -14.07 -1.13
N ARG A 169 21.86 -13.75 -2.37
CA ARG A 169 23.25 -13.89 -2.87
C ARG A 169 24.25 -12.98 -2.17
N THR A 170 23.83 -11.79 -1.73
CA THR A 170 24.69 -10.84 -1.02
C THR A 170 24.77 -11.09 0.49
N ALA A 171 23.79 -11.78 1.08
CA ALA A 171 23.83 -12.18 2.49
C ALA A 171 24.77 -13.37 2.74
N THR A 172 25.09 -14.16 1.71
CA THR A 172 25.95 -15.35 1.77
C THR A 172 27.43 -15.08 1.45
N ARG A 173 27.85 -13.84 1.19
CA ARG A 173 29.27 -13.48 1.11
C ARG A 173 29.75 -13.01 2.48
N PRO A 174 30.49 -13.84 3.23
CA PRO A 174 31.27 -13.35 4.37
C PRO A 174 32.36 -12.37 3.85
N ALA A 175 32.57 -11.31 4.60
CA ALA A 175 33.68 -10.39 4.37
C ALA A 175 35.02 -11.08 4.61
#